data_c9c5b0da9ba9bf58149b0ba15711bf6b
#
_entry.id   c9c5b0da9ba9bf58149b0ba15711bf6b
#
_cell.length_a   1.000
_cell.length_b   1.000
_cell.length_c   1.000
_cell.angle_alpha   90.00
_cell.angle_beta   90.00
_cell.angle_gamma   90.00
#
_symmetry.space_group_name_H-M   'P 1'
#
loop_
_entity.id
_entity.type
_entity.pdbx_description
1 polymer ?
#
loop_
_entity_poly.entity_id
_entity_poly.type
_entity_poly.pdbx_seq_one_letter_code
_entity_poly.pdbx_strand_id
1 'polypeptide(L)'
;MDIASLESAYSSGELTPSAVIAEIYDRIAREGVQPVWITLVERETNLARAQALELDIAARSLPLYGIPFAVKDNFDVVGLPTTAACPAFAHEPLKTATVVCRLLSAGAILIGKTNMDQFATGLVGTRTPYGICSSVFDARRISGGSSSGSAVAVASGLVSFSLGSDTAGSGRVPAAFNQLVGLKPTRGWLSAQGLLPACRSLDCVSVFAETCADAARVFAVARGLDEADSYSRIPALGHGAAPWSAAEEFRFGVPTAASLEFFGDDDAAGCYRAAVAQLKELGGVAVEFDYKPFHKVASLLYKGPWVAERLAAIKDFLAHDPDTVDPIVGGIIRGAHKLSAADVFEAAYALKELERECSPVWDRVDFLLLPTAATHYTIEQVQAAPIELNTNLGYYTNFVNLLDLAAVAVPAGFKANGLPFGVSLIGKAFTDEALLLKADCLHRSLARTLGGSTRELSETPKITPPDMPPGCIPMAVVGAHLAGQPLNWQLTQRKARLLALTRTDGDYRLYALANTTPPKPGLVYSPGFGGQGIEVEVWAMPEETVGGFLNAIPPPLGLGTVRLADGSAVKGFICEPAGIEGAREITHLGGWRNYLMQRSA
;
A
#
# COMPACT_ATOMS: atom_id res chain seq x y z
N MET A 1 0.82 18.29 -6.60
CA MET A 1 1.90 18.12 -7.62
C MET A 1 2.40 16.70 -7.53
N ASP A 2 2.33 15.96 -8.63
CA ASP A 2 2.84 14.58 -8.66
C ASP A 2 4.38 14.54 -8.58
N ILE A 3 4.91 13.42 -8.10
CA ILE A 3 6.34 13.24 -7.85
C ILE A 3 7.15 13.38 -9.15
N ALA A 4 6.66 12.78 -10.24
CA ALA A 4 7.38 12.79 -11.51
C ALA A 4 7.52 14.20 -12.08
N SER A 5 6.48 15.04 -11.97
CA SER A 5 6.52 16.44 -12.40
C SER A 5 7.53 17.25 -11.58
N LEU A 6 7.58 17.06 -10.25
CA LEU A 6 8.57 17.74 -9.42
C LEU A 6 10.01 17.32 -9.73
N GLU A 7 10.26 16.03 -9.93
CA GLU A 7 11.58 15.54 -10.30
C GLU A 7 12.05 16.10 -11.63
N SER A 8 11.15 16.17 -12.61
CA SER A 8 11.47 16.79 -13.91
C SER A 8 11.86 18.25 -13.74
N ALA A 9 11.07 19.01 -12.94
CA ALA A 9 11.34 20.42 -12.68
C ALA A 9 12.63 20.64 -11.87
N TYR A 10 12.95 19.77 -10.91
CA TYR A 10 14.22 19.81 -10.17
C TYR A 10 15.42 19.47 -11.07
N SER A 11 15.27 18.46 -11.92
CA SER A 11 16.33 18.03 -12.84
C SER A 11 16.63 19.07 -13.91
N SER A 12 15.62 19.79 -14.40
CA SER A 12 15.78 20.89 -15.38
C SER A 12 16.26 22.19 -14.73
N GLY A 13 16.21 22.31 -13.40
CA GLY A 13 16.51 23.55 -12.69
C GLY A 13 15.38 24.59 -12.76
N GLU A 14 14.20 24.22 -13.25
CA GLU A 14 13.01 25.08 -13.27
C GLU A 14 12.50 25.41 -11.87
N LEU A 15 12.55 24.42 -10.98
CA LEU A 15 12.19 24.55 -9.57
C LEU A 15 13.32 24.03 -8.68
N THR A 16 13.30 24.47 -7.43
CA THR A 16 14.14 23.92 -6.36
C THR A 16 13.27 23.44 -5.20
N PRO A 17 13.72 22.48 -4.38
CA PRO A 17 13.01 22.07 -3.18
C PRO A 17 12.61 23.24 -2.27
N SER A 18 13.51 24.20 -2.05
CA SER A 18 13.22 25.38 -1.21
C SER A 18 12.15 26.27 -1.80
N ALA A 19 12.13 26.47 -3.14
CA ALA A 19 11.07 27.24 -3.81
C ALA A 19 9.71 26.56 -3.69
N VAL A 20 9.64 25.24 -3.84
CA VAL A 20 8.39 24.47 -3.68
C VAL A 20 7.89 24.55 -2.24
N ILE A 21 8.76 24.38 -1.24
CA ILE A 21 8.39 24.50 0.18
C ILE A 21 7.92 25.91 0.50
N ALA A 22 8.60 26.96 0.02
CA ALA A 22 8.16 28.34 0.21
C ALA A 22 6.73 28.56 -0.33
N GLU A 23 6.44 28.14 -1.56
CA GLU A 23 5.11 28.28 -2.18
C GLU A 23 4.03 27.53 -1.40
N ILE A 24 4.31 26.34 -0.89
CA ILE A 24 3.37 25.57 -0.07
C ILE A 24 2.96 26.38 1.17
N TYR A 25 3.93 26.94 1.92
CA TYR A 25 3.62 27.74 3.10
C TYR A 25 2.95 29.07 2.76
N ASP A 26 3.35 29.72 1.67
CA ASP A 26 2.70 30.95 1.19
C ASP A 26 1.24 30.67 0.79
N ARG A 27 0.98 29.52 0.20
CA ARG A 27 -0.37 29.08 -0.15
C ARG A 27 -1.20 28.78 1.09
N ILE A 28 -0.67 28.04 2.07
CA ILE A 28 -1.35 27.78 3.34
C ILE A 28 -1.69 29.10 4.05
N ALA A 29 -0.78 30.07 4.05
CA ALA A 29 -1.01 31.38 4.65
C ALA A 29 -2.09 32.20 3.93
N ARG A 30 -2.14 32.16 2.59
CA ARG A 30 -3.17 32.87 1.79
C ARG A 30 -4.56 32.27 1.96
N GLU A 31 -4.66 30.96 2.03
CA GLU A 31 -5.93 30.25 2.15
C GLU A 31 -6.49 30.29 3.58
N GLY A 32 -5.69 30.75 4.55
CA GLY A 32 -6.07 30.86 5.95
C GLY A 32 -6.08 29.53 6.69
N VAL A 33 -6.62 29.53 7.91
CA VAL A 33 -6.72 28.33 8.74
C VAL A 33 -7.69 27.35 8.08
N GLN A 34 -7.13 26.30 7.48
CA GLN A 34 -7.91 25.21 6.90
C GLN A 34 -7.96 24.03 7.85
N PRO A 35 -9.08 23.31 7.95
CA PRO A 35 -9.21 22.15 8.82
C PRO A 35 -8.43 20.92 8.33
N VAL A 36 -7.51 21.10 7.39
CA VAL A 36 -6.61 20.07 6.86
C VAL A 36 -5.51 19.73 7.86
N TRP A 37 -5.00 20.73 8.57
CA TRP A 37 -3.82 20.62 9.44
C TRP A 37 -4.20 20.63 10.92
N ILE A 38 -3.62 19.73 11.70
CA ILE A 38 -3.61 19.81 13.17
C ILE A 38 -2.33 20.49 13.63
N THR A 39 -1.18 20.10 13.03
CA THR A 39 0.12 20.69 13.36
C THR A 39 0.95 20.83 12.08
N LEU A 40 1.52 22.00 11.86
CA LEU A 40 2.50 22.23 10.79
C LEU A 40 3.91 22.21 11.36
N VAL A 41 4.86 21.74 10.59
CA VAL A 41 6.29 21.97 10.85
C VAL A 41 6.56 23.46 10.64
N GLU A 42 7.43 24.03 11.44
CA GLU A 42 7.83 25.44 11.27
C GLU A 42 8.42 25.68 9.88
N ARG A 43 7.99 26.77 9.20
CA ARG A 43 8.40 27.12 7.84
C ARG A 43 9.92 27.16 7.70
N GLU A 44 10.58 27.83 8.64
CA GLU A 44 12.04 28.02 8.65
C GLU A 44 12.78 26.70 8.78
N THR A 45 12.25 25.77 9.57
CA THR A 45 12.80 24.40 9.71
C THR A 45 12.76 23.67 8.38
N ASN A 46 11.63 23.72 7.67
CA ASN A 46 11.49 23.04 6.38
C ASN A 46 12.27 23.72 5.26
N LEU A 47 12.40 25.05 5.27
CA LEU A 47 13.26 25.75 4.34
C LEU A 47 14.73 25.40 4.55
N ALA A 48 15.20 25.35 5.81
CA ALA A 48 16.55 24.93 6.14
C ALA A 48 16.84 23.48 5.68
N ARG A 49 15.86 22.56 5.86
CA ARG A 49 15.99 21.19 5.37
C ARG A 49 16.05 21.12 3.84
N ALA A 50 15.21 21.87 3.14
CA ALA A 50 15.21 21.92 1.68
C ALA A 50 16.56 22.44 1.15
N GLN A 51 17.09 23.52 1.73
CA GLN A 51 18.41 24.08 1.39
C GLN A 51 19.55 23.09 1.68
N ALA A 52 19.47 22.35 2.80
CA ALA A 52 20.46 21.32 3.11
C ALA A 52 20.48 20.20 2.04
N LEU A 53 19.31 19.77 1.55
CA LEU A 53 19.20 18.81 0.46
C LEU A 53 19.78 19.38 -0.87
N GLU A 54 19.55 20.65 -1.16
CA GLU A 54 20.08 21.32 -2.37
C GLU A 54 21.61 21.42 -2.37
N LEU A 55 22.20 21.64 -1.20
CA LEU A 55 23.67 21.76 -1.03
C LEU A 55 24.37 20.40 -1.08
N ASP A 56 23.69 19.32 -0.74
CA ASP A 56 24.23 17.97 -0.79
C ASP A 56 24.03 17.35 -2.18
N ILE A 57 25.11 17.28 -2.97
CA ILE A 57 25.06 16.70 -4.32
C ILE A 57 24.61 15.24 -4.28
N ALA A 58 24.98 14.47 -3.23
CA ALA A 58 24.59 13.08 -3.09
C ALA A 58 23.08 12.93 -2.82
N ALA A 59 22.48 13.91 -2.15
CA ALA A 59 21.04 13.89 -1.86
C ALA A 59 20.18 13.96 -3.11
N ARG A 60 20.67 14.51 -4.22
CA ARG A 60 19.93 14.57 -5.50
C ARG A 60 19.58 13.20 -6.08
N SER A 61 20.29 12.15 -5.68
CA SER A 61 20.01 10.76 -6.07
C SER A 61 19.01 10.07 -5.14
N LEU A 62 18.54 10.72 -4.09
CA LEU A 62 17.56 10.14 -3.18
C LEU A 62 16.20 9.97 -3.88
N PRO A 63 15.51 8.85 -3.66
CA PRO A 63 14.29 8.50 -4.39
C PRO A 63 13.11 9.45 -4.16
N LEU A 64 13.13 10.28 -3.13
CA LEU A 64 12.11 11.29 -2.81
C LEU A 64 12.74 12.66 -2.54
N TYR A 65 13.82 12.98 -3.25
CA TYR A 65 14.55 14.24 -3.10
C TYR A 65 13.63 15.47 -3.18
N GLY A 66 13.52 16.20 -2.06
CA GLY A 66 12.75 17.44 -1.98
C GLY A 66 11.22 17.27 -2.11
N ILE A 67 10.69 16.05 -2.09
CA ILE A 67 9.25 15.79 -2.28
C ILE A 67 8.47 16.11 -0.99
N PRO A 68 7.49 17.04 -1.02
CA PRO A 68 6.69 17.39 0.14
C PRO A 68 5.64 16.32 0.44
N PHE A 69 5.48 15.99 1.73
CA PHE A 69 4.46 15.04 2.18
C PHE A 69 3.82 15.42 3.51
N ALA A 70 2.70 14.78 3.84
CA ALA A 70 2.01 14.92 5.11
C ALA A 70 1.76 13.56 5.76
N VAL A 71 1.50 13.55 7.06
CA VAL A 71 1.11 12.36 7.79
C VAL A 71 -0.14 12.62 8.63
N LYS A 72 -1.00 11.62 8.75
CA LYS A 72 -2.18 11.66 9.63
C LYS A 72 -1.75 11.84 11.08
N ASP A 73 -2.54 12.52 11.88
CA ASP A 73 -2.14 12.90 13.24
C ASP A 73 -2.09 11.74 14.26
N ASN A 74 -2.27 10.52 13.84
CA ASN A 74 -2.00 9.33 14.63
C ASN A 74 -0.61 8.69 14.37
N PHE A 75 0.26 9.35 13.59
CA PHE A 75 1.67 8.98 13.45
C PHE A 75 2.54 9.78 14.41
N ASP A 76 3.44 9.09 15.10
CA ASP A 76 4.44 9.71 15.93
C ASP A 76 5.55 10.33 15.09
N VAL A 77 5.86 11.60 15.38
CA VAL A 77 6.98 12.34 14.77
C VAL A 77 7.64 13.15 15.88
N VAL A 78 8.92 12.91 16.13
CA VAL A 78 9.68 13.67 17.15
C VAL A 78 9.64 15.17 16.83
N GLY A 79 9.32 15.97 17.83
CA GLY A 79 9.18 17.43 17.72
C GLY A 79 7.81 17.91 17.26
N LEU A 80 6.86 16.99 17.03
CA LEU A 80 5.46 17.32 16.75
C LEU A 80 4.54 16.52 17.67
N PRO A 81 3.56 17.14 18.34
CA PRO A 81 2.65 16.41 19.21
C PRO A 81 1.79 15.42 18.40
N THR A 82 1.47 14.28 19.00
CA THR A 82 0.48 13.34 18.49
C THR A 82 -0.80 13.47 19.29
N THR A 83 -1.91 13.86 18.64
CA THR A 83 -3.19 14.09 19.31
C THR A 83 -4.26 13.08 18.89
N ALA A 84 -4.13 12.43 17.74
CA ALA A 84 -5.16 11.60 17.12
C ALA A 84 -6.53 12.32 17.03
N ALA A 85 -6.50 13.61 16.73
CA ALA A 85 -7.63 14.53 16.72
C ALA A 85 -8.35 14.68 18.09
N CYS A 86 -7.65 14.39 19.21
CA CYS A 86 -8.13 14.65 20.57
C CYS A 86 -7.10 15.52 21.31
N PRO A 87 -7.33 16.86 21.47
CA PRO A 87 -6.36 17.75 22.10
C PRO A 87 -5.90 17.31 23.49
N ALA A 88 -6.80 16.76 24.30
CA ALA A 88 -6.49 16.27 25.63
C ALA A 88 -5.58 15.01 25.64
N PHE A 89 -5.52 14.27 24.52
CA PHE A 89 -4.66 13.10 24.36
C PHE A 89 -3.24 13.48 23.91
N ALA A 90 -2.98 14.74 23.62
CA ALA A 90 -1.69 15.18 23.09
C ALA A 90 -0.51 14.68 23.91
N HIS A 91 0.47 14.10 23.23
CA HIS A 91 1.74 13.70 23.81
C HIS A 91 2.90 13.96 22.84
N GLU A 92 4.10 14.15 23.40
CA GLU A 92 5.32 14.35 22.63
C GLU A 92 5.99 13.00 22.38
N PRO A 93 6.08 12.53 21.11
CA PRO A 93 6.70 11.25 20.79
C PRO A 93 8.21 11.27 21.06
N LEU A 94 8.73 10.20 21.64
CA LEU A 94 10.17 10.00 21.85
C LEU A 94 10.89 9.39 20.63
N LYS A 95 10.11 8.83 19.70
CA LYS A 95 10.61 8.22 18.45
C LYS A 95 9.65 8.54 17.31
N THR A 96 10.22 8.78 16.14
CA THR A 96 9.45 8.92 14.91
C THR A 96 9.05 7.55 14.37
N ALA A 97 7.83 7.44 13.84
CA ALA A 97 7.32 6.23 13.19
C ALA A 97 8.28 5.73 12.10
N THR A 98 8.51 4.42 12.04
CA THR A 98 9.50 3.80 11.13
C THR A 98 9.29 4.19 9.67
N VAL A 99 8.04 4.16 9.20
CA VAL A 99 7.73 4.55 7.81
C VAL A 99 8.04 6.01 7.54
N VAL A 100 7.80 6.91 8.50
CA VAL A 100 8.16 8.34 8.38
C VAL A 100 9.67 8.52 8.33
N CYS A 101 10.43 7.81 9.19
CA CYS A 101 11.89 7.81 9.15
C CYS A 101 12.43 7.39 7.77
N ARG A 102 11.87 6.33 7.17
CA ARG A 102 12.27 5.86 5.84
C ARG A 102 12.05 6.91 4.76
N LEU A 103 10.89 7.58 4.77
CA LEU A 103 10.57 8.65 3.81
C LEU A 103 11.48 9.87 3.99
N LEU A 104 11.71 10.31 5.23
CA LEU A 104 12.63 11.40 5.54
C LEU A 104 14.07 11.08 5.10
N SER A 105 14.54 9.85 5.31
CA SER A 105 15.86 9.39 4.88
C SER A 105 15.98 9.29 3.37
N ALA A 106 14.86 9.09 2.66
CA ALA A 106 14.78 9.10 1.21
C ALA A 106 14.72 10.50 0.59
N GLY A 107 14.83 11.57 1.40
CA GLY A 107 14.86 12.96 0.94
C GLY A 107 13.52 13.69 0.95
N ALA A 108 12.43 13.05 1.38
CA ALA A 108 11.13 13.71 1.50
C ALA A 108 11.12 14.77 2.62
N ILE A 109 10.23 15.76 2.49
CA ILE A 109 10.07 16.88 3.44
C ILE A 109 8.67 16.84 4.02
N LEU A 110 8.57 16.63 5.34
CA LEU A 110 7.30 16.60 6.05
C LEU A 110 6.76 18.01 6.26
N ILE A 111 5.58 18.29 5.73
CA ILE A 111 4.91 19.60 5.88
C ILE A 111 4.17 19.69 7.22
N GLY A 112 3.52 18.61 7.63
CA GLY A 112 2.77 18.63 8.89
C GLY A 112 1.93 17.38 9.13
N LYS A 113 1.17 17.42 10.23
CA LYS A 113 0.25 16.37 10.66
C LYS A 113 -1.18 16.79 10.35
N THR A 114 -1.92 15.87 9.72
CA THR A 114 -3.24 16.16 9.14
C THR A 114 -4.40 15.72 10.01
N ASN A 115 -5.52 16.41 9.86
CA ASN A 115 -6.78 16.15 10.53
C ASN A 115 -7.37 14.78 10.19
N MET A 116 -8.19 14.27 11.11
CA MET A 116 -8.73 12.90 11.04
C MET A 116 -9.99 12.75 11.90
N ASP A 117 -10.81 11.72 11.66
CA ASP A 117 -11.77 11.27 12.67
C ASP A 117 -11.02 10.81 13.91
N GLN A 118 -11.47 11.29 15.08
CA GLN A 118 -10.82 11.07 16.37
C GLN A 118 -10.55 9.58 16.64
N PHE A 119 -9.31 9.25 17.06
CA PHE A 119 -8.83 7.88 17.27
C PHE A 119 -9.08 6.96 16.08
N ALA A 120 -9.02 7.49 14.86
CA ALA A 120 -9.30 6.78 13.60
C ALA A 120 -10.66 6.05 13.60
N THR A 121 -11.65 6.55 14.35
CA THR A 121 -12.97 5.92 14.54
C THR A 121 -14.02 6.59 13.66
N GLY A 122 -14.07 6.20 12.40
CA GLY A 122 -15.02 6.67 11.40
C GLY A 122 -14.50 6.57 9.97
N LEU A 123 -15.42 6.79 9.01
CA LEU A 123 -15.15 6.89 7.57
C LEU A 123 -15.67 8.22 6.99
N VAL A 124 -15.94 9.20 7.86
CA VAL A 124 -16.72 10.39 7.52
C VAL A 124 -15.91 11.69 7.49
N GLY A 125 -14.84 11.80 8.30
CA GLY A 125 -14.05 13.02 8.42
C GLY A 125 -14.73 14.16 9.21
N THR A 126 -15.82 13.86 9.94
CA THR A 126 -16.60 14.85 10.69
C THR A 126 -16.41 14.78 12.19
N ARG A 127 -15.70 13.77 12.72
CA ARG A 127 -15.54 13.48 14.15
C ARG A 127 -14.24 14.05 14.67
N THR A 128 -14.13 15.37 14.67
CA THR A 128 -12.90 16.10 15.02
C THR A 128 -13.22 17.47 15.57
N PRO A 129 -12.51 17.95 16.62
CA PRO A 129 -12.66 19.31 17.13
C PRO A 129 -11.88 20.38 16.34
N TYR A 130 -11.02 19.96 15.39
CA TYR A 130 -10.18 20.86 14.60
C TYR A 130 -10.88 21.43 13.35
N GLY A 131 -12.20 21.25 13.23
CA GLY A 131 -12.98 21.63 12.06
C GLY A 131 -13.12 20.48 11.06
N ILE A 132 -14.17 20.52 10.25
CA ILE A 132 -14.52 19.44 9.33
C ILE A 132 -13.84 19.67 7.99
N CYS A 133 -13.01 18.72 7.55
CA CYS A 133 -12.55 18.65 6.17
C CYS A 133 -13.71 18.26 5.26
N SER A 134 -14.06 19.11 4.30
CA SER A 134 -14.99 18.79 3.22
C SER A 134 -14.25 18.19 2.01
N SER A 135 -15.00 17.55 1.10
CA SER A 135 -14.48 17.18 -0.21
C SER A 135 -14.03 18.43 -0.98
N VAL A 136 -12.92 18.30 -1.72
CA VAL A 136 -12.41 19.39 -2.58
C VAL A 136 -13.35 19.76 -3.74
N PHE A 137 -14.36 18.92 -4.02
CA PHE A 137 -15.32 19.11 -5.10
C PHE A 137 -16.61 19.78 -4.66
N ASP A 138 -17.01 19.65 -3.39
CA ASP A 138 -18.21 20.29 -2.84
C ASP A 138 -18.05 20.43 -1.32
N ALA A 139 -17.97 21.67 -0.84
CA ALA A 139 -17.81 22.01 0.59
C ALA A 139 -18.95 21.50 1.49
N ARG A 140 -20.09 21.12 0.94
CA ARG A 140 -21.21 20.51 1.68
C ARG A 140 -21.05 19.00 1.87
N ARG A 141 -20.11 18.36 1.18
CA ARG A 141 -19.88 16.91 1.18
C ARG A 141 -18.72 16.55 2.09
N ILE A 142 -18.83 15.38 2.72
CA ILE A 142 -17.74 14.84 3.52
C ILE A 142 -16.52 14.54 2.63
N SER A 143 -15.32 14.74 3.15
CA SER A 143 -14.08 14.30 2.49
C SER A 143 -13.86 12.79 2.59
N GLY A 144 -14.71 12.11 3.36
CA GLY A 144 -14.41 10.77 3.85
C GLY A 144 -13.39 10.80 4.99
N GLY A 145 -13.26 9.67 5.67
CA GLY A 145 -12.42 9.51 6.86
C GLY A 145 -11.93 8.05 7.01
N SER A 146 -11.19 7.78 8.06
CA SER A 146 -10.75 8.71 9.10
C SER A 146 -9.53 9.56 8.69
N SER A 147 -8.92 9.37 7.51
CA SER A 147 -7.74 10.13 7.02
C SER A 147 -8.17 11.34 6.17
N SER A 148 -9.11 12.15 6.69
CA SER A 148 -9.74 13.27 5.97
C SER A 148 -8.73 14.32 5.50
N GLY A 149 -7.94 14.88 6.41
CA GLY A 149 -6.92 15.87 6.08
C GLY A 149 -5.82 15.35 5.18
N SER A 150 -5.44 14.05 5.32
CA SER A 150 -4.44 13.41 4.45
C SER A 150 -4.88 13.41 2.98
N ALA A 151 -6.13 13.02 2.72
CA ALA A 151 -6.65 13.04 1.35
C ALA A 151 -6.81 14.47 0.82
N VAL A 152 -7.37 15.39 1.62
CA VAL A 152 -7.58 16.76 1.19
C VAL A 152 -6.25 17.48 0.93
N ALA A 153 -5.21 17.26 1.75
CA ALA A 153 -3.88 17.85 1.52
C ALA A 153 -3.29 17.49 0.14
N VAL A 154 -3.43 16.23 -0.27
CA VAL A 154 -2.99 15.78 -1.60
C VAL A 154 -3.89 16.32 -2.70
N ALA A 155 -5.21 16.17 -2.57
CA ALA A 155 -6.17 16.58 -3.58
C ALA A 155 -6.14 18.08 -3.85
N SER A 156 -5.85 18.90 -2.83
CA SER A 156 -5.63 20.34 -2.95
C SER A 156 -4.25 20.70 -3.50
N GLY A 157 -3.34 19.73 -3.69
CA GLY A 157 -1.98 20.00 -4.18
C GLY A 157 -1.08 20.71 -3.16
N LEU A 158 -1.37 20.60 -1.86
CA LEU A 158 -0.51 21.12 -0.79
C LEU A 158 0.70 20.22 -0.52
N VAL A 159 0.58 18.92 -0.84
CA VAL A 159 1.66 17.94 -0.78
C VAL A 159 1.55 16.97 -1.95
N SER A 160 2.64 16.29 -2.30
CA SER A 160 2.66 15.31 -3.41
C SER A 160 2.04 13.98 -3.00
N PHE A 161 2.21 13.58 -1.75
CA PHE A 161 1.60 12.38 -1.17
C PHE A 161 1.38 12.56 0.33
N SER A 162 0.60 11.67 0.91
CA SER A 162 0.36 11.69 2.35
C SER A 162 0.21 10.28 2.89
N LEU A 163 0.65 10.05 4.13
CA LEU A 163 0.34 8.83 4.86
C LEU A 163 -0.97 8.97 5.62
N GLY A 164 -1.78 7.93 5.54
CA GLY A 164 -2.93 7.69 6.39
C GLY A 164 -2.85 6.34 7.07
N SER A 165 -3.89 5.99 7.81
CA SER A 165 -4.09 4.63 8.33
C SER A 165 -5.40 4.05 7.79
N ASP A 166 -5.43 2.76 7.55
CA ASP A 166 -6.61 2.05 7.06
C ASP A 166 -6.87 0.81 7.93
N THR A 167 -7.96 0.84 8.68
CA THR A 167 -8.46 -0.27 9.48
C THR A 167 -9.72 -0.86 8.85
N ALA A 168 -10.54 0.03 8.25
CA ALA A 168 -11.88 -0.26 7.75
C ALA A 168 -12.13 0.29 6.33
N GLY A 169 -11.21 1.08 5.79
CA GLY A 169 -11.39 1.81 4.54
C GLY A 169 -10.86 3.23 4.60
N SER A 170 -10.23 3.63 5.72
CA SER A 170 -9.78 5.01 5.96
C SER A 170 -8.62 5.47 5.06
N GLY A 171 -7.99 4.58 4.30
CA GLY A 171 -7.02 4.86 3.25
C GLY A 171 -7.65 4.87 1.84
N ARG A 172 -8.89 4.41 1.70
CA ARG A 172 -9.57 4.20 0.41
C ARG A 172 -10.76 5.12 0.21
N VAL A 173 -11.67 5.21 1.19
CA VAL A 173 -12.88 6.06 1.11
C VAL A 173 -12.52 7.54 0.89
N PRO A 174 -11.60 8.15 1.67
CA PRO A 174 -11.20 9.54 1.42
C PRO A 174 -10.51 9.73 0.05
N ALA A 175 -9.77 8.73 -0.44
CA ALA A 175 -9.18 8.79 -1.78
C ALA A 175 -10.27 8.87 -2.86
N ALA A 176 -11.28 7.99 -2.78
CA ALA A 176 -12.39 7.97 -3.73
C ALA A 176 -13.20 9.28 -3.76
N PHE A 177 -13.39 9.92 -2.60
CA PHE A 177 -14.16 11.16 -2.48
C PHE A 177 -13.38 12.42 -2.87
N ASN A 178 -12.07 12.31 -3.09
CA ASN A 178 -11.21 13.42 -3.48
C ASN A 178 -10.39 13.15 -4.75
N GLN A 179 -10.84 12.16 -5.57
CA GLN A 179 -10.22 11.80 -6.85
C GLN A 179 -8.73 11.48 -6.73
N LEU A 180 -8.38 10.63 -5.78
CA LEU A 180 -7.02 10.21 -5.52
C LEU A 180 -6.86 8.69 -5.63
N VAL A 181 -5.62 8.28 -5.77
CA VAL A 181 -5.19 6.91 -5.53
C VAL A 181 -5.01 6.70 -4.03
N GLY A 182 -5.66 5.66 -3.50
CA GLY A 182 -5.53 5.23 -2.11
C GLY A 182 -5.00 3.80 -2.04
N LEU A 183 -3.72 3.64 -1.69
CA LEU A 183 -3.12 2.32 -1.48
C LEU A 183 -3.30 1.89 -0.03
N LYS A 184 -4.04 0.80 0.18
CA LYS A 184 -4.02 0.01 1.41
C LYS A 184 -3.15 -1.22 1.17
N PRO A 185 -1.89 -1.21 1.59
CA PRO A 185 -1.01 -2.34 1.34
C PRO A 185 -1.39 -3.56 2.17
N THR A 186 -0.79 -4.67 1.87
CA THR A 186 -0.79 -5.87 2.71
C THR A 186 -0.41 -5.51 4.13
N ARG A 187 -1.19 -5.98 5.11
CA ARG A 187 -0.96 -5.72 6.52
C ARG A 187 0.45 -6.14 6.94
N GLY A 188 1.16 -5.23 7.64
CA GLY A 188 2.52 -5.47 8.14
C GLY A 188 3.64 -5.36 7.11
N TRP A 189 3.35 -5.11 5.82
CA TRP A 189 4.40 -4.84 4.84
C TRP A 189 4.97 -3.42 4.96
N LEU A 190 4.13 -2.46 5.33
CA LEU A 190 4.56 -1.19 5.92
C LEU A 190 4.48 -1.33 7.45
N SER A 191 5.55 -0.97 8.14
CA SER A 191 5.58 -1.00 9.60
C SER A 191 4.54 -0.05 10.20
N ALA A 192 3.81 -0.53 11.20
CA ALA A 192 2.89 0.26 12.03
C ALA A 192 3.56 0.74 13.34
N GLN A 193 4.89 0.59 13.50
CA GLN A 193 5.61 1.10 14.64
C GLN A 193 5.57 2.64 14.66
N GLY A 194 5.08 3.21 15.77
CA GLY A 194 4.84 4.65 15.91
C GLY A 194 3.52 5.13 15.30
N LEU A 195 2.60 4.20 14.99
CA LEU A 195 1.21 4.48 14.65
C LEU A 195 0.34 4.23 15.89
N LEU A 196 -0.40 5.23 16.37
CA LEU A 196 -1.43 5.01 17.38
C LEU A 196 -2.54 4.14 16.79
N PRO A 197 -2.76 2.93 17.30
CA PRO A 197 -3.65 1.98 16.67
C PRO A 197 -5.14 2.31 16.89
N ALA A 198 -5.96 1.99 15.89
CA ALA A 198 -7.40 1.82 16.06
C ALA A 198 -7.73 0.35 16.37
N CYS A 199 -7.30 -0.58 15.51
CA CYS A 199 -7.32 -2.02 15.75
C CYS A 199 -5.94 -2.55 15.38
N ARG A 200 -5.08 -2.74 16.37
CA ARG A 200 -3.66 -3.07 16.14
C ARG A 200 -3.45 -4.30 15.28
N SER A 201 -4.35 -5.27 15.38
CA SER A 201 -4.29 -6.51 14.60
C SER A 201 -4.70 -6.33 13.14
N LEU A 202 -5.32 -5.19 12.77
CA LEU A 202 -5.89 -4.93 11.44
C LEU A 202 -5.29 -3.71 10.74
N ASP A 203 -4.73 -2.77 11.49
CA ASP A 203 -4.27 -1.48 10.98
C ASP A 203 -3.21 -1.63 9.89
N CYS A 204 -3.35 -0.84 8.83
CA CYS A 204 -2.36 -0.67 7.79
C CYS A 204 -2.00 0.80 7.65
N VAL A 205 -0.72 1.10 7.46
CA VAL A 205 -0.31 2.39 6.92
C VAL A 205 -0.80 2.45 5.47
N SER A 206 -1.47 3.53 5.09
CA SER A 206 -1.99 3.74 3.73
C SER A 206 -1.32 4.96 3.08
N VAL A 207 -1.27 4.95 1.75
CA VAL A 207 -0.67 6.02 0.94
C VAL A 207 -1.74 6.67 0.10
N PHE A 208 -1.82 8.01 0.16
CA PHE A 208 -2.60 8.84 -0.75
C PHE A 208 -1.65 9.50 -1.73
N ALA A 209 -1.97 9.41 -3.01
CA ALA A 209 -1.20 10.06 -4.08
C ALA A 209 -2.13 10.43 -5.25
N GLU A 210 -1.66 11.30 -6.15
CA GLU A 210 -2.42 11.67 -7.35
C GLU A 210 -2.37 10.56 -8.41
N THR A 211 -1.31 9.74 -8.43
CA THR A 211 -1.11 8.67 -9.42
C THR A 211 -0.73 7.33 -8.77
N CYS A 212 -1.00 6.23 -9.46
CA CYS A 212 -0.55 4.90 -9.03
C CYS A 212 0.98 4.80 -9.04
N ALA A 213 1.67 5.50 -9.94
CA ALA A 213 3.12 5.54 -10.00
C ALA A 213 3.73 6.19 -8.75
N ASP A 214 3.16 7.30 -8.28
CA ASP A 214 3.58 7.95 -7.04
C ASP A 214 3.33 7.07 -5.82
N ALA A 215 2.14 6.45 -5.75
CA ALA A 215 1.80 5.51 -4.67
C ALA A 215 2.78 4.32 -4.64
N ALA A 216 3.12 3.75 -5.81
CA ALA A 216 4.08 2.66 -5.93
C ALA A 216 5.48 3.08 -5.47
N ARG A 217 5.91 4.28 -5.81
CA ARG A 217 7.21 4.81 -5.42
C ARG A 217 7.32 5.03 -3.91
N VAL A 218 6.31 5.67 -3.30
CA VAL A 218 6.24 5.85 -1.85
C VAL A 218 6.22 4.50 -1.14
N PHE A 219 5.42 3.55 -1.63
CA PHE A 219 5.35 2.19 -1.11
C PHE A 219 6.71 1.47 -1.19
N ALA A 220 7.41 1.56 -2.31
CA ALA A 220 8.73 0.94 -2.48
C ALA A 220 9.78 1.47 -1.49
N VAL A 221 9.72 2.76 -1.14
CA VAL A 221 10.61 3.39 -0.14
C VAL A 221 10.20 2.99 1.29
N ALA A 222 8.89 2.97 1.58
CA ALA A 222 8.38 2.79 2.93
C ALA A 222 8.33 1.33 3.39
N ARG A 223 8.24 0.36 2.46
CA ARG A 223 8.10 -1.08 2.76
C ARG A 223 9.36 -1.71 3.33
N GLY A 224 9.19 -2.82 4.02
CA GLY A 224 10.28 -3.66 4.51
C GLY A 224 10.03 -4.15 5.93
N LEU A 225 10.76 -5.19 6.34
CA LEU A 225 10.67 -5.72 7.67
C LEU A 225 11.12 -4.68 8.71
N ASP A 226 10.39 -4.62 9.81
CA ASP A 226 10.74 -3.85 11.00
C ASP A 226 10.69 -4.79 12.21
N GLU A 227 11.85 -5.11 12.78
CA GLU A 227 11.97 -6.01 13.94
C GLU A 227 11.32 -5.43 15.20
N ALA A 228 11.11 -4.10 15.25
CA ALA A 228 10.44 -3.43 16.36
C ALA A 228 8.89 -3.53 16.27
N ASP A 229 8.35 -3.89 15.13
CA ASP A 229 6.90 -4.08 14.92
C ASP A 229 6.56 -5.58 14.85
N SER A 230 5.91 -6.09 15.88
CA SER A 230 5.51 -7.51 15.96
C SER A 230 4.50 -7.94 14.89
N TYR A 231 3.87 -7.00 14.19
CA TYR A 231 2.99 -7.27 13.04
C TYR A 231 3.69 -7.09 11.70
N SER A 232 4.93 -6.58 11.70
CA SER A 232 5.69 -6.43 10.46
C SER A 232 6.02 -7.79 9.87
N ARG A 233 5.82 -7.92 8.58
CA ARG A 233 6.08 -9.14 7.82
C ARG A 233 6.47 -8.81 6.37
N ILE A 234 7.19 -9.71 5.78
CA ILE A 234 7.52 -9.72 4.35
C ILE A 234 6.77 -10.88 3.68
N PRO A 235 6.62 -10.88 2.36
CA PRO A 235 6.04 -12.00 1.65
C PRO A 235 6.68 -13.31 2.12
N ALA A 236 5.86 -14.28 2.49
CA ALA A 236 6.34 -15.64 2.65
C ALA A 236 6.89 -16.10 1.30
N LEU A 237 7.99 -16.83 1.36
CA LEU A 237 8.73 -17.31 0.21
C LEU A 237 7.79 -18.06 -0.76
N GLY A 238 7.64 -17.55 -1.99
CA GLY A 238 6.71 -18.09 -2.99
C GLY A 238 5.35 -17.35 -3.10
N HIS A 239 5.10 -16.32 -2.33
CA HIS A 239 3.86 -15.52 -2.38
C HIS A 239 4.10 -14.10 -2.92
N GLY A 240 5.01 -13.93 -3.86
CA GLY A 240 4.97 -12.76 -4.75
C GLY A 240 4.11 -13.17 -5.95
N ALA A 241 3.01 -12.47 -6.21
CA ALA A 241 2.34 -12.65 -7.49
C ALA A 241 3.38 -12.45 -8.58
N ALA A 242 3.42 -13.37 -9.57
CA ALA A 242 4.17 -13.12 -10.78
C ALA A 242 3.78 -11.71 -11.28
N PRO A 243 4.72 -10.86 -11.67
CA PRO A 243 4.38 -9.55 -12.20
C PRO A 243 3.45 -9.79 -13.37
N TRP A 244 2.19 -9.33 -13.25
CA TRP A 244 1.29 -9.36 -14.40
C TRP A 244 1.89 -8.45 -15.46
N SER A 245 2.15 -8.99 -16.62
CA SER A 245 2.43 -8.12 -17.76
C SER A 245 1.17 -7.30 -18.05
N ALA A 246 1.35 -6.07 -18.48
CA ALA A 246 0.22 -5.22 -18.85
C ALA A 246 -0.62 -5.83 -20.00
N ALA A 247 -0.05 -6.80 -20.75
CA ALA A 247 -0.62 -7.42 -21.93
C ALA A 247 -1.28 -8.81 -21.68
N GLU A 248 -1.18 -9.38 -20.45
CA GLU A 248 -1.78 -10.69 -20.18
C GLU A 248 -3.28 -10.59 -19.90
N GLU A 249 -4.03 -11.58 -20.41
CA GLU A 249 -5.43 -11.80 -20.05
C GLU A 249 -5.52 -12.03 -18.53
N PHE A 250 -6.45 -11.32 -17.87
CA PHE A 250 -6.67 -11.42 -16.45
C PHE A 250 -8.15 -11.60 -16.12
N ARG A 251 -8.44 -12.17 -14.98
CA ARG A 251 -9.80 -12.42 -14.50
C ARG A 251 -10.10 -11.57 -13.28
N PHE A 252 -11.20 -10.85 -13.28
CA PHE A 252 -11.58 -10.03 -12.14
C PHE A 252 -13.00 -10.33 -11.65
N GLY A 253 -13.15 -10.38 -10.33
CA GLY A 253 -14.43 -10.65 -9.68
C GLY A 253 -15.32 -9.41 -9.64
N VAL A 254 -16.58 -9.55 -10.03
CA VAL A 254 -17.62 -8.54 -9.86
C VAL A 254 -18.77 -9.14 -9.05
N PRO A 255 -19.37 -8.41 -8.09
CA PRO A 255 -20.56 -8.91 -7.38
C PRO A 255 -21.71 -9.16 -8.34
N THR A 256 -22.51 -10.19 -8.06
CA THR A 256 -23.79 -10.37 -8.79
C THR A 256 -24.69 -9.16 -8.59
N ALA A 257 -25.55 -8.87 -9.54
CA ALA A 257 -26.47 -7.72 -9.48
C ALA A 257 -27.34 -7.74 -8.20
N ALA A 258 -27.69 -8.93 -7.68
CA ALA A 258 -28.49 -9.10 -6.46
C ALA A 258 -27.71 -8.80 -5.17
N SER A 259 -26.39 -8.69 -5.22
CA SER A 259 -25.51 -8.39 -4.07
C SER A 259 -24.82 -7.03 -4.17
N LEU A 260 -25.07 -6.26 -5.22
CA LEU A 260 -24.66 -4.86 -5.36
C LEU A 260 -25.60 -3.94 -4.58
N GLU A 261 -25.04 -2.97 -3.85
CA GLU A 261 -25.77 -1.97 -3.08
C GLU A 261 -25.20 -0.58 -3.31
N PHE A 262 -26.04 0.39 -3.61
CA PHE A 262 -25.66 1.79 -3.82
C PHE A 262 -26.50 2.77 -2.98
N PHE A 263 -27.39 2.28 -2.11
CA PHE A 263 -28.26 3.08 -1.25
C PHE A 263 -29.03 4.16 -2.03
N GLY A 264 -29.52 3.79 -3.25
CA GLY A 264 -30.29 4.67 -4.10
C GLY A 264 -29.47 5.64 -4.96
N ASP A 265 -28.14 5.50 -5.02
CA ASP A 265 -27.26 6.33 -5.87
C ASP A 265 -27.06 5.66 -7.27
N ASP A 266 -28.00 5.91 -8.18
CA ASP A 266 -27.98 5.34 -9.52
C ASP A 266 -26.80 5.83 -10.37
N ASP A 267 -26.31 7.07 -10.11
CA ASP A 267 -25.12 7.61 -10.77
C ASP A 267 -23.87 6.83 -10.37
N ALA A 268 -23.72 6.51 -9.06
CA ALA A 268 -22.63 5.65 -8.60
C ALA A 268 -22.69 4.25 -9.22
N ALA A 269 -23.88 3.68 -9.32
CA ALA A 269 -24.08 2.40 -10.02
C ALA A 269 -23.70 2.50 -11.52
N GLY A 270 -23.99 3.62 -12.17
CA GLY A 270 -23.59 3.92 -13.54
C GLY A 270 -22.07 3.98 -13.71
N CYS A 271 -21.37 4.70 -12.84
CA CYS A 271 -19.91 4.80 -12.83
C CYS A 271 -19.25 3.42 -12.59
N TYR A 272 -19.80 2.62 -11.69
CA TYR A 272 -19.29 1.26 -11.45
C TYR A 272 -19.41 0.36 -12.69
N ARG A 273 -20.57 0.39 -13.36
CA ARG A 273 -20.75 -0.36 -14.62
C ARG A 273 -19.77 0.09 -15.72
N ALA A 274 -19.48 1.39 -15.80
CA ALA A 274 -18.48 1.93 -16.72
C ALA A 274 -17.07 1.41 -16.40
N ALA A 275 -16.69 1.36 -15.13
CA ALA A 275 -15.40 0.81 -14.71
C ALA A 275 -15.27 -0.69 -15.04
N VAL A 276 -16.34 -1.48 -14.84
CA VAL A 276 -16.38 -2.89 -15.25
C VAL A 276 -16.21 -3.04 -16.77
N ALA A 277 -16.91 -2.22 -17.56
CA ALA A 277 -16.78 -2.22 -19.01
C ALA A 277 -15.35 -1.88 -19.46
N GLN A 278 -14.75 -0.86 -18.85
CA GLN A 278 -13.39 -0.44 -19.17
C GLN A 278 -12.35 -1.51 -18.86
N LEU A 279 -12.47 -2.24 -17.75
CA LEU A 279 -11.56 -3.37 -17.46
C LEU A 279 -11.70 -4.50 -18.49
N LYS A 280 -12.90 -4.74 -19.03
CA LYS A 280 -13.08 -5.70 -20.13
C LYS A 280 -12.38 -5.22 -21.41
N GLU A 281 -12.47 -3.94 -21.75
CA GLU A 281 -11.74 -3.36 -22.88
C GLU A 281 -10.21 -3.45 -22.72
N LEU A 282 -9.71 -3.41 -21.47
CA LEU A 282 -8.32 -3.63 -21.13
C LEU A 282 -7.88 -5.11 -21.11
N GLY A 283 -8.72 -6.01 -21.63
CA GLY A 283 -8.42 -7.45 -21.73
C GLY A 283 -8.86 -8.29 -20.53
N GLY A 284 -9.62 -7.72 -19.61
CA GLY A 284 -10.11 -8.43 -18.43
C GLY A 284 -11.36 -9.27 -18.69
N VAL A 285 -11.42 -10.45 -18.08
CA VAL A 285 -12.60 -11.32 -18.06
C VAL A 285 -13.32 -11.16 -16.71
N ALA A 286 -14.53 -10.60 -16.73
CA ALA A 286 -15.34 -10.44 -15.53
C ALA A 286 -15.96 -11.78 -15.10
N VAL A 287 -15.83 -12.12 -13.84
CA VAL A 287 -16.37 -13.32 -13.20
C VAL A 287 -17.31 -12.92 -12.07
N GLU A 288 -18.58 -13.23 -12.19
CA GLU A 288 -19.55 -12.94 -11.14
C GLU A 288 -19.33 -13.82 -9.91
N PHE A 289 -19.50 -13.20 -8.71
CA PHE A 289 -19.46 -13.89 -7.43
C PHE A 289 -20.53 -13.35 -6.46
N ASP A 290 -20.90 -14.16 -5.45
CA ASP A 290 -21.79 -13.74 -4.37
C ASP A 290 -21.01 -12.92 -3.33
N TYR A 291 -21.38 -11.64 -3.17
CA TYR A 291 -20.74 -10.74 -2.20
C TYR A 291 -21.23 -10.93 -0.77
N LYS A 292 -22.33 -11.66 -0.54
CA LYS A 292 -22.93 -11.83 0.81
C LYS A 292 -21.96 -12.34 1.87
N PRO A 293 -21.08 -13.35 1.60
CA PRO A 293 -20.08 -13.78 2.59
C PRO A 293 -19.14 -12.65 2.99
N PHE A 294 -18.66 -11.86 2.02
CA PHE A 294 -17.79 -10.69 2.26
C PHE A 294 -18.49 -9.61 3.08
N HIS A 295 -19.77 -9.36 2.81
CA HIS A 295 -20.56 -8.41 3.61
C HIS A 295 -20.77 -8.91 5.06
N LYS A 296 -20.96 -10.22 5.29
CA LYS A 296 -20.98 -10.80 6.64
C LYS A 296 -19.66 -10.53 7.38
N VAL A 297 -18.50 -10.74 6.70
CA VAL A 297 -17.18 -10.38 7.25
C VAL A 297 -17.12 -8.88 7.58
N ALA A 298 -17.50 -8.01 6.64
CA ALA A 298 -17.51 -6.56 6.85
C ALA A 298 -18.32 -6.15 8.10
N SER A 299 -19.43 -6.85 8.36
CA SER A 299 -20.30 -6.58 9.51
C SER A 299 -19.63 -6.91 10.85
N LEU A 300 -18.70 -7.87 10.90
CA LEU A 300 -18.00 -8.25 12.14
C LEU A 300 -17.16 -7.10 12.72
N LEU A 301 -16.65 -6.19 11.89
CA LEU A 301 -15.73 -5.15 12.36
C LEU A 301 -16.33 -4.25 13.45
N TYR A 302 -17.58 -3.82 13.28
CA TYR A 302 -18.27 -2.93 14.22
C TYR A 302 -19.34 -3.63 15.06
N LYS A 303 -19.90 -4.76 14.60
CA LYS A 303 -20.84 -5.58 15.37
C LYS A 303 -20.13 -6.63 16.22
N GLY A 304 -18.88 -6.95 15.89
CA GLY A 304 -18.04 -7.89 16.62
C GLY A 304 -17.07 -7.20 17.59
N PRO A 305 -16.17 -7.95 18.19
CA PRO A 305 -15.34 -7.51 19.31
C PRO A 305 -14.12 -6.66 18.91
N TRP A 306 -13.88 -6.38 17.64
CA TRP A 306 -12.73 -5.54 17.22
C TRP A 306 -12.78 -4.12 17.78
N VAL A 307 -13.96 -3.64 18.21
CA VAL A 307 -14.07 -2.38 18.99
C VAL A 307 -13.34 -2.46 20.33
N ALA A 308 -13.07 -3.66 20.87
CA ALA A 308 -12.30 -3.83 22.10
C ALA A 308 -10.79 -3.51 21.88
N GLU A 309 -10.25 -3.69 20.67
CA GLU A 309 -8.89 -3.24 20.37
C GLU A 309 -8.78 -1.70 20.42
N ARG A 310 -9.82 -0.97 19.98
CA ARG A 310 -9.88 0.49 20.12
C ARG A 310 -9.87 0.91 21.59
N LEU A 311 -10.63 0.21 22.41
CA LEU A 311 -10.61 0.44 23.86
C LEU A 311 -9.23 0.12 24.46
N ALA A 312 -8.61 -1.00 24.07
CA ALA A 312 -7.29 -1.39 24.55
C ALA A 312 -6.21 -0.32 24.25
N ALA A 313 -6.33 0.37 23.12
CA ALA A 313 -5.38 1.40 22.70
C ALA A 313 -5.41 2.67 23.58
N ILE A 314 -6.59 3.05 24.09
CA ILE A 314 -6.79 4.34 24.81
C ILE A 314 -7.50 4.17 26.16
N LYS A 315 -7.58 2.96 26.70
CA LYS A 315 -8.37 2.67 27.92
C LYS A 315 -8.01 3.55 29.11
N ASP A 316 -6.71 3.78 29.34
CA ASP A 316 -6.21 4.56 30.47
C ASP A 316 -6.56 6.04 30.31
N PHE A 317 -6.41 6.59 29.10
CA PHE A 317 -6.85 7.94 28.77
C PHE A 317 -8.37 8.08 28.93
N LEU A 318 -9.14 7.18 28.36
CA LEU A 318 -10.62 7.24 28.42
C LEU A 318 -11.18 7.11 29.84
N ALA A 319 -10.44 6.46 30.75
CA ALA A 319 -10.78 6.37 32.17
C ALA A 319 -10.57 7.67 32.92
N HIS A 320 -9.59 8.51 32.53
CA HIS A 320 -9.25 9.76 33.18
C HIS A 320 -9.97 10.97 32.59
N ASP A 321 -10.14 11.01 31.25
CA ASP A 321 -10.64 12.14 30.50
C ASP A 321 -11.81 11.76 29.55
N PRO A 322 -12.90 11.13 30.06
CA PRO A 322 -13.97 10.57 29.21
C PRO A 322 -14.76 11.62 28.42
N ASP A 323 -14.83 12.85 28.92
CA ASP A 323 -15.66 13.94 28.37
C ASP A 323 -14.93 14.72 27.24
N THR A 324 -13.64 14.47 27.02
CA THR A 324 -12.84 15.12 25.97
C THR A 324 -12.93 14.40 24.63
N VAL A 325 -13.51 13.19 24.63
CA VAL A 325 -13.69 12.36 23.44
C VAL A 325 -15.01 12.71 22.75
N ASP A 326 -14.97 12.81 21.42
CA ASP A 326 -16.19 12.98 20.60
C ASP A 326 -17.29 12.01 21.07
N PRO A 327 -18.53 12.47 21.31
CA PRO A 327 -19.60 11.63 21.90
C PRO A 327 -19.88 10.36 21.10
N ILE A 328 -19.84 10.40 19.76
CA ILE A 328 -20.06 9.25 18.88
C ILE A 328 -18.90 8.27 19.00
N VAL A 329 -17.66 8.78 18.92
CA VAL A 329 -16.44 7.96 19.07
C VAL A 329 -16.39 7.31 20.45
N GLY A 330 -16.61 8.09 21.51
CA GLY A 330 -16.65 7.61 22.88
C GLY A 330 -17.75 6.55 23.11
N GLY A 331 -18.92 6.76 22.51
CA GLY A 331 -20.03 5.78 22.54
C GLY A 331 -19.66 4.44 21.92
N ILE A 332 -19.01 4.48 20.74
CA ILE A 332 -18.53 3.26 20.06
C ILE A 332 -17.48 2.54 20.90
N ILE A 333 -16.46 3.24 21.39
CA ILE A 333 -15.33 2.63 22.11
C ILE A 333 -15.79 2.08 23.48
N ARG A 334 -16.59 2.85 24.23
CA ARG A 334 -17.15 2.38 25.52
C ARG A 334 -18.10 1.19 25.36
N GLY A 335 -18.73 1.03 24.18
CA GLY A 335 -19.52 -0.16 23.85
C GLY A 335 -18.75 -1.47 24.04
N ALA A 336 -17.43 -1.44 23.90
CA ALA A 336 -16.56 -2.60 24.11
C ALA A 336 -16.60 -3.17 25.54
N HIS A 337 -16.93 -2.38 26.57
CA HIS A 337 -17.09 -2.88 27.95
C HIS A 337 -18.19 -3.93 28.11
N LYS A 338 -19.11 -4.04 27.16
CA LYS A 338 -20.19 -5.04 27.17
C LYS A 338 -19.74 -6.40 26.61
N LEU A 339 -18.56 -6.47 26.03
CA LEU A 339 -18.03 -7.68 25.39
C LEU A 339 -17.24 -8.50 26.38
N SER A 340 -17.46 -9.80 26.36
CA SER A 340 -16.70 -10.79 27.13
C SER A 340 -15.53 -11.36 26.32
N ALA A 341 -14.61 -12.04 27.00
CA ALA A 341 -13.57 -12.79 26.30
C ALA A 341 -14.14 -13.91 25.41
N ALA A 342 -15.29 -14.48 25.76
CA ALA A 342 -15.96 -15.49 24.93
C ALA A 342 -16.42 -14.89 23.59
N ASP A 343 -17.00 -13.68 23.60
CA ASP A 343 -17.42 -13.00 22.37
C ASP A 343 -16.26 -12.79 21.40
N VAL A 344 -15.03 -12.54 21.92
CA VAL A 344 -13.82 -12.39 21.09
C VAL A 344 -13.49 -13.69 20.36
N PHE A 345 -13.53 -14.83 21.08
CA PHE A 345 -13.21 -16.12 20.45
C PHE A 345 -14.32 -16.59 19.51
N GLU A 346 -15.59 -16.39 19.86
CA GLU A 346 -16.71 -16.71 18.98
C GLU A 346 -16.63 -15.93 17.66
N ALA A 347 -16.31 -14.64 17.71
CA ALA A 347 -16.11 -13.83 16.51
C ALA A 347 -14.87 -14.26 15.70
N ALA A 348 -13.79 -14.67 16.36
CA ALA A 348 -12.61 -15.21 15.68
C ALA A 348 -12.94 -16.53 14.96
N TYR A 349 -13.76 -17.41 15.56
CA TYR A 349 -14.23 -18.64 14.92
C TYR A 349 -15.13 -18.32 13.72
N ALA A 350 -16.11 -17.42 13.90
CA ALA A 350 -16.99 -16.97 12.82
C ALA A 350 -16.20 -16.34 11.66
N LEU A 351 -15.16 -15.56 11.96
CA LEU A 351 -14.28 -15.02 10.92
C LEU A 351 -13.58 -16.13 10.11
N LYS A 352 -13.09 -17.19 10.76
CA LYS A 352 -12.46 -18.33 10.08
C LYS A 352 -13.43 -19.11 9.20
N GLU A 353 -14.67 -19.28 9.63
CA GLU A 353 -15.73 -19.90 8.83
C GLU A 353 -16.04 -19.05 7.59
N LEU A 354 -16.22 -17.74 7.78
CA LEU A 354 -16.49 -16.80 6.70
C LEU A 354 -15.30 -16.66 5.73
N GLU A 355 -14.05 -16.68 6.23
CA GLU A 355 -12.84 -16.72 5.38
C GLU A 355 -12.89 -17.92 4.44
N ARG A 356 -13.32 -19.10 4.94
CA ARG A 356 -13.50 -20.29 4.13
C ARG A 356 -14.67 -20.16 3.13
N GLU A 357 -15.77 -19.48 3.50
CA GLU A 357 -16.86 -19.19 2.55
C GLU A 357 -16.40 -18.24 1.43
N CYS A 358 -15.53 -17.29 1.73
CA CYS A 358 -15.00 -16.32 0.76
C CYS A 358 -13.90 -16.91 -0.13
N SER A 359 -13.16 -17.93 0.32
CA SER A 359 -11.94 -18.40 -0.35
C SER A 359 -12.12 -18.90 -1.78
N PRO A 360 -13.24 -19.58 -2.19
CA PRO A 360 -13.36 -20.15 -3.54
C PRO A 360 -13.37 -19.12 -4.67
N VAL A 361 -13.62 -17.85 -4.39
CA VAL A 361 -13.55 -16.81 -5.42
C VAL A 361 -12.13 -16.66 -5.97
N TRP A 362 -11.13 -16.84 -5.12
CA TRP A 362 -9.72 -16.65 -5.46
C TRP A 362 -9.12 -17.75 -6.37
N ASP A 363 -9.83 -18.86 -6.59
CA ASP A 363 -9.46 -19.88 -7.57
C ASP A 363 -9.91 -19.50 -8.98
N ARG A 364 -10.77 -18.47 -9.10
CA ARG A 364 -11.43 -18.07 -10.32
C ARG A 364 -11.03 -16.71 -10.83
N VAL A 365 -10.45 -15.86 -9.96
CA VAL A 365 -10.10 -14.47 -10.25
C VAL A 365 -8.74 -14.08 -9.68
N ASP A 366 -8.10 -13.13 -10.33
CA ASP A 366 -6.83 -12.55 -9.90
C ASP A 366 -7.05 -11.47 -8.84
N PHE A 367 -8.13 -10.69 -8.97
CA PHE A 367 -8.54 -9.65 -8.02
C PHE A 367 -10.04 -9.40 -8.07
N LEU A 368 -10.58 -8.70 -7.09
CA LEU A 368 -11.97 -8.21 -7.09
C LEU A 368 -12.00 -6.74 -7.50
N LEU A 369 -13.00 -6.35 -8.27
CA LEU A 369 -13.35 -4.95 -8.52
C LEU A 369 -14.62 -4.61 -7.77
N LEU A 370 -14.53 -3.68 -6.81
CA LEU A 370 -15.68 -3.22 -6.02
C LEU A 370 -15.79 -1.68 -6.06
N PRO A 371 -16.99 -1.10 -5.86
CA PRO A 371 -17.08 0.30 -5.49
C PRO A 371 -16.21 0.56 -4.25
N THR A 372 -15.50 1.68 -4.18
CA THR A 372 -14.78 2.02 -2.93
C THR A 372 -15.78 2.45 -1.85
N ALA A 373 -16.76 3.25 -2.22
CA ALA A 373 -17.92 3.57 -1.39
C ALA A 373 -19.17 3.53 -2.27
N ALA A 374 -20.28 3.09 -1.70
CA ALA A 374 -21.54 2.93 -2.44
C ALA A 374 -22.17 4.27 -2.84
N THR A 375 -22.01 5.30 -2.02
CA THR A 375 -22.55 6.65 -2.23
C THR A 375 -21.74 7.70 -1.49
N HIS A 376 -22.04 8.98 -1.71
CA HIS A 376 -21.33 10.12 -1.13
C HIS A 376 -22.32 11.07 -0.42
N TYR A 377 -22.28 11.10 0.91
CA TYR A 377 -23.21 11.86 1.74
C TYR A 377 -22.79 13.33 1.95
N THR A 378 -23.76 14.18 2.33
CA THR A 378 -23.46 15.53 2.84
C THR A 378 -23.00 15.47 4.31
N ILE A 379 -22.31 16.51 4.76
CA ILE A 379 -21.93 16.70 6.17
C ILE A 379 -23.18 16.67 7.06
N GLU A 380 -24.24 17.40 6.66
CA GLU A 380 -25.51 17.46 7.38
C GLU A 380 -26.17 16.08 7.53
N GLN A 381 -26.23 15.29 6.43
CA GLN A 381 -26.77 13.94 6.48
C GLN A 381 -26.01 13.06 7.47
N VAL A 382 -24.68 13.10 7.42
CA VAL A 382 -23.84 12.30 8.32
C VAL A 382 -24.00 12.74 9.78
N GLN A 383 -24.14 14.01 10.05
CA GLN A 383 -24.40 14.51 11.41
C GLN A 383 -25.77 14.09 11.94
N ALA A 384 -26.78 14.01 11.06
CA ALA A 384 -28.13 13.55 11.43
C ALA A 384 -28.22 12.04 11.68
N ALA A 385 -27.42 11.22 10.97
CA ALA A 385 -27.41 9.76 11.09
C ALA A 385 -25.97 9.20 11.15
N PRO A 386 -25.18 9.52 12.21
CA PRO A 386 -23.72 9.35 12.22
C PRO A 386 -23.26 7.88 12.28
N ILE A 387 -24.08 6.96 12.73
CA ILE A 387 -23.75 5.54 12.80
C ILE A 387 -24.18 4.82 11.52
N GLU A 388 -25.42 5.03 11.09
CA GLU A 388 -25.98 4.37 9.93
C GLU A 388 -25.21 4.72 8.65
N LEU A 389 -25.03 6.01 8.35
CA LEU A 389 -24.37 6.45 7.14
C LEU A 389 -22.88 6.11 7.13
N ASN A 390 -22.23 6.12 8.30
CA ASN A 390 -20.86 5.61 8.42
C ASN A 390 -20.80 4.10 8.11
N THR A 391 -21.78 3.32 8.53
CA THR A 391 -21.85 1.88 8.24
C THR A 391 -21.99 1.62 6.74
N ASN A 392 -22.83 2.40 6.06
CA ASN A 392 -23.02 2.31 4.62
C ASN A 392 -21.72 2.60 3.83
N LEU A 393 -20.88 3.55 4.29
CA LEU A 393 -19.57 3.83 3.68
C LEU A 393 -18.61 2.64 3.78
N GLY A 394 -18.72 1.84 4.84
CA GLY A 394 -17.88 0.66 5.06
C GLY A 394 -18.36 -0.62 4.35
N TYR A 395 -19.47 -0.57 3.61
CA TYR A 395 -20.09 -1.74 3.00
C TYR A 395 -19.11 -2.57 2.16
N TYR A 396 -18.30 -1.92 1.31
CA TYR A 396 -17.33 -2.55 0.42
C TYR A 396 -15.89 -2.54 0.94
N THR A 397 -15.60 -1.92 2.08
CA THR A 397 -14.21 -1.76 2.55
C THR A 397 -13.88 -2.51 3.83
N ASN A 398 -14.84 -2.70 4.75
CA ASN A 398 -14.57 -3.20 6.09
C ASN A 398 -14.02 -4.64 6.13
N PHE A 399 -14.33 -5.49 5.15
CA PHE A 399 -13.88 -6.89 5.13
C PHE A 399 -12.40 -7.04 4.75
N VAL A 400 -11.82 -6.05 4.06
CA VAL A 400 -10.50 -6.17 3.41
C VAL A 400 -9.38 -6.42 4.43
N ASN A 401 -9.40 -5.69 5.55
CA ASN A 401 -8.40 -5.85 6.61
C ASN A 401 -8.61 -7.14 7.41
N LEU A 402 -9.88 -7.52 7.66
CA LEU A 402 -10.24 -8.76 8.36
C LEU A 402 -9.78 -10.02 7.61
N LEU A 403 -9.89 -10.01 6.27
CA LEU A 403 -9.46 -11.12 5.41
C LEU A 403 -8.00 -11.01 4.94
N ASP A 404 -7.23 -10.08 5.53
CA ASP A 404 -5.82 -9.90 5.18
C ASP A 404 -5.55 -9.67 3.68
N LEU A 405 -6.35 -8.83 3.04
CA LEU A 405 -6.25 -8.51 1.62
C LEU A 405 -5.52 -7.18 1.40
N ALA A 406 -4.89 -7.01 0.24
CA ALA A 406 -4.39 -5.73 -0.26
C ALA A 406 -5.46 -5.02 -1.10
N ALA A 407 -5.40 -3.68 -1.20
CA ALA A 407 -6.33 -2.93 -2.03
C ALA A 407 -5.73 -1.63 -2.58
N VAL A 408 -6.12 -1.29 -3.80
CA VAL A 408 -5.83 0.00 -4.43
C VAL A 408 -7.14 0.64 -4.86
N ALA A 409 -7.51 1.77 -4.23
CA ALA A 409 -8.61 2.60 -4.68
C ALA A 409 -8.12 3.56 -5.77
N VAL A 410 -8.86 3.68 -6.85
CA VAL A 410 -8.57 4.60 -7.97
C VAL A 410 -9.80 5.38 -8.40
N PRO A 411 -9.61 6.60 -8.94
CA PRO A 411 -10.67 7.34 -9.60
C PRO A 411 -11.31 6.54 -10.74
N ALA A 412 -12.64 6.55 -10.82
CA ALA A 412 -13.40 5.84 -11.84
C ALA A 412 -14.50 6.72 -12.49
N GLY A 413 -14.19 8.00 -12.65
CA GLY A 413 -15.05 8.98 -13.28
C GLY A 413 -15.80 9.90 -12.31
N PHE A 414 -16.73 10.66 -12.86
CA PHE A 414 -17.57 11.61 -12.14
C PHE A 414 -19.04 11.27 -12.32
N LYS A 415 -19.80 11.46 -11.24
CA LYS A 415 -21.26 11.42 -11.27
C LYS A 415 -21.84 12.66 -11.97
N ALA A 416 -23.09 12.61 -12.39
CA ALA A 416 -23.77 13.73 -13.05
C ALA A 416 -23.76 15.03 -12.23
N ASN A 417 -23.70 14.93 -10.91
CA ASN A 417 -23.61 16.06 -9.98
C ASN A 417 -22.19 16.60 -9.78
N GLY A 418 -21.19 16.15 -10.55
CA GLY A 418 -19.81 16.61 -10.49
C GLY A 418 -18.98 16.01 -9.34
N LEU A 419 -19.51 15.07 -8.56
CA LEU A 419 -18.78 14.41 -7.50
C LEU A 419 -17.98 13.21 -8.07
N PRO A 420 -16.73 12.99 -7.60
CA PRO A 420 -15.94 11.87 -8.04
C PRO A 420 -16.53 10.54 -7.54
N PHE A 421 -16.25 9.51 -8.30
CA PHE A 421 -16.52 8.12 -7.93
C PHE A 421 -15.22 7.31 -8.03
N GLY A 422 -15.01 6.41 -7.08
CA GLY A 422 -13.83 5.55 -7.06
C GLY A 422 -14.18 4.07 -6.95
N VAL A 423 -13.33 3.23 -7.52
CA VAL A 423 -13.38 1.78 -7.40
C VAL A 423 -12.12 1.25 -6.72
N SER A 424 -12.22 0.11 -6.07
CA SER A 424 -11.09 -0.58 -5.43
C SER A 424 -10.81 -1.89 -6.15
N LEU A 425 -9.54 -2.08 -6.55
CA LEU A 425 -9.00 -3.38 -6.93
C LEU A 425 -8.49 -4.03 -5.64
N ILE A 426 -8.97 -5.23 -5.33
CA ILE A 426 -8.71 -5.93 -4.07
C ILE A 426 -8.13 -7.29 -4.39
N GLY A 427 -6.99 -7.62 -3.81
CA GLY A 427 -6.29 -8.89 -4.04
C GLY A 427 -5.80 -9.54 -2.76
N LYS A 428 -5.27 -10.76 -2.88
CA LYS A 428 -4.64 -11.48 -1.78
C LYS A 428 -3.47 -10.69 -1.20
N ALA A 429 -3.09 -11.01 0.02
CA ALA A 429 -1.88 -10.42 0.62
C ALA A 429 -0.67 -10.59 -0.32
N PHE A 430 0.16 -9.54 -0.37
CA PHE A 430 1.38 -9.44 -1.20
C PHE A 430 1.16 -9.39 -2.72
N THR A 431 -0.05 -9.06 -3.18
CA THR A 431 -0.31 -8.73 -4.60
C THR A 431 -0.27 -7.23 -4.89
N ASP A 432 0.20 -6.43 -3.96
CA ASP A 432 0.15 -4.95 -3.98
C ASP A 432 0.72 -4.34 -5.26
N GLU A 433 1.90 -4.79 -5.70
CA GLU A 433 2.56 -4.26 -6.91
C GLU A 433 1.77 -4.63 -8.18
N ALA A 434 1.25 -5.85 -8.24
CA ALA A 434 0.41 -6.30 -9.34
C ALA A 434 -0.92 -5.52 -9.39
N LEU A 435 -1.52 -5.28 -8.23
CA LEU A 435 -2.73 -4.44 -8.12
C LEU A 435 -2.45 -3.01 -8.59
N LEU A 436 -1.33 -2.40 -8.19
CA LEU A 436 -0.95 -1.06 -8.62
C LEU A 436 -0.78 -0.96 -10.14
N LEU A 437 -0.18 -1.96 -10.79
CA LEU A 437 -0.05 -2.00 -12.25
C LEU A 437 -1.41 -2.02 -12.96
N LYS A 438 -2.33 -2.87 -12.53
CA LYS A 438 -3.68 -2.95 -13.12
C LYS A 438 -4.53 -1.73 -12.77
N ALA A 439 -4.37 -1.21 -11.56
CA ALA A 439 -5.00 0.03 -11.11
C ALA A 439 -4.53 1.25 -11.94
N ASP A 440 -3.24 1.33 -12.29
CA ASP A 440 -2.71 2.39 -13.17
C ASP A 440 -3.34 2.35 -14.57
N CYS A 441 -3.46 1.15 -15.16
CA CYS A 441 -4.12 0.99 -16.46
C CYS A 441 -5.58 1.46 -16.41
N LEU A 442 -6.32 1.05 -15.38
CA LEU A 442 -7.72 1.47 -15.21
C LEU A 442 -7.84 2.96 -14.92
N HIS A 443 -7.02 3.50 -14.01
CA HIS A 443 -7.01 4.92 -13.65
C HIS A 443 -6.82 5.80 -14.88
N ARG A 444 -5.80 5.54 -15.70
CA ARG A 444 -5.52 6.31 -16.93
C ARG A 444 -6.63 6.22 -17.97
N SER A 445 -7.32 5.09 -18.04
CA SER A 445 -8.41 4.91 -18.99
C SER A 445 -9.70 5.65 -18.61
N LEU A 446 -9.90 5.93 -17.30
CA LEU A 446 -11.14 6.53 -16.77
C LEU A 446 -10.97 7.98 -16.31
N ALA A 447 -9.83 8.34 -15.73
CA ALA A 447 -9.58 9.68 -15.21
C ALA A 447 -8.94 10.59 -16.27
N ARG A 448 -9.36 11.86 -16.28
CA ARG A 448 -8.82 12.91 -17.16
C ARG A 448 -7.97 13.92 -16.42
N THR A 449 -8.23 14.10 -15.12
CA THR A 449 -7.59 15.12 -14.28
C THR A 449 -7.07 14.51 -12.98
N LEU A 450 -6.17 15.23 -12.32
CA LEU A 450 -5.50 14.84 -11.08
C LEU A 450 -6.10 15.57 -9.87
N GLY A 451 -6.54 14.83 -8.86
CA GLY A 451 -7.08 15.36 -7.62
C GLY A 451 -8.19 16.39 -7.84
N GLY A 452 -8.24 17.43 -7.04
CA GLY A 452 -9.17 18.56 -7.20
C GLY A 452 -8.73 19.61 -8.22
N SER A 453 -7.71 19.33 -9.03
CA SER A 453 -7.14 20.28 -9.99
C SER A 453 -7.67 20.07 -11.41
N THR A 454 -7.44 21.08 -12.27
CA THR A 454 -7.68 20.98 -13.73
C THR A 454 -6.48 20.39 -14.49
N ARG A 455 -5.43 19.98 -13.78
CA ARG A 455 -4.25 19.36 -14.42
C ARG A 455 -4.66 18.03 -15.04
N GLU A 456 -4.33 17.87 -16.31
CA GLU A 456 -4.57 16.61 -17.00
C GLU A 456 -3.67 15.52 -16.43
N LEU A 457 -4.23 14.31 -16.34
CA LEU A 457 -3.44 13.11 -16.09
C LEU A 457 -2.54 12.91 -17.32
N SER A 458 -1.31 13.42 -17.25
CA SER A 458 -0.31 13.25 -18.30
C SER A 458 -0.05 11.76 -18.54
N GLU A 459 0.56 11.40 -19.68
CA GLU A 459 1.11 10.07 -19.88
C GLU A 459 2.20 9.83 -18.82
N THR A 460 1.74 9.51 -17.61
CA THR A 460 2.63 9.24 -16.48
C THR A 460 3.55 8.09 -16.84
N PRO A 461 4.82 8.12 -16.44
CA PRO A 461 5.71 6.98 -16.61
C PRO A 461 4.99 5.73 -16.11
N LYS A 462 4.98 4.67 -16.89
CA LYS A 462 4.53 3.35 -16.45
C LYS A 462 5.17 3.07 -15.10
N ILE A 463 4.46 2.43 -14.19
CA ILE A 463 5.07 1.91 -12.96
C ILE A 463 6.27 1.07 -13.41
N THR A 464 7.45 1.66 -13.32
CA THR A 464 8.69 0.94 -13.59
C THR A 464 9.04 0.15 -12.33
N PRO A 465 9.55 -1.07 -12.48
CA PRO A 465 10.23 -1.74 -11.38
C PRO A 465 11.22 -0.76 -10.73
N PRO A 466 11.48 -0.83 -9.41
CA PRO A 466 12.37 0.10 -8.74
C PRO A 466 13.68 0.22 -9.54
N ASP A 467 14.01 1.46 -9.93
CA ASP A 467 15.21 1.74 -10.71
C ASP A 467 16.42 1.09 -10.05
N MET A 468 17.29 0.53 -10.90
CA MET A 468 18.57 -0.01 -10.47
C MET A 468 19.34 1.09 -9.74
N PRO A 469 19.71 0.92 -8.46
CA PRO A 469 20.53 1.91 -7.77
C PRO A 469 21.83 2.17 -8.54
N PRO A 470 22.27 3.41 -8.65
CA PRO A 470 23.56 3.74 -9.31
C PRO A 470 24.71 2.91 -8.73
N GLY A 471 25.60 2.40 -9.59
CA GLY A 471 26.72 1.56 -9.18
C GLY A 471 26.31 0.15 -8.69
N CYS A 472 25.14 -0.32 -9.09
CA CYS A 472 24.69 -1.69 -8.83
C CYS A 472 24.46 -2.44 -10.14
N ILE A 473 24.57 -3.77 -10.08
CA ILE A 473 24.17 -4.68 -11.15
C ILE A 473 23.02 -5.59 -10.72
N PRO A 474 22.12 -5.98 -11.64
CA PRO A 474 21.06 -6.94 -11.34
C PRO A 474 21.64 -8.36 -11.24
N MET A 475 21.37 -9.04 -10.13
CA MET A 475 21.83 -10.37 -9.83
C MET A 475 20.67 -11.31 -9.55
N ALA A 476 20.42 -12.29 -10.42
CA ALA A 476 19.40 -13.32 -10.17
C ALA A 476 19.93 -14.43 -9.27
N VAL A 477 19.17 -14.74 -8.22
CA VAL A 477 19.46 -15.87 -7.30
C VAL A 477 18.29 -16.85 -7.29
N VAL A 478 18.59 -18.13 -7.16
CA VAL A 478 17.61 -19.22 -7.36
C VAL A 478 17.56 -20.23 -6.21
N GLY A 479 18.42 -20.11 -5.21
CA GLY A 479 18.58 -21.16 -4.19
C GLY A 479 18.83 -20.63 -2.78
N ALA A 480 19.95 -21.06 -2.19
CA ALA A 480 20.30 -20.73 -0.80
C ALA A 480 20.47 -19.22 -0.53
N HIS A 481 20.57 -18.39 -1.57
CA HIS A 481 20.64 -16.93 -1.47
C HIS A 481 19.27 -16.23 -1.55
N LEU A 482 18.18 -16.94 -1.87
CA LEU A 482 16.84 -16.36 -1.82
C LEU A 482 16.56 -15.79 -0.43
N ALA A 483 15.74 -14.78 -0.32
CA ALA A 483 15.33 -14.17 0.94
C ALA A 483 14.84 -15.25 1.92
N GLY A 484 15.30 -15.20 3.18
CA GLY A 484 15.01 -16.19 4.21
C GLY A 484 15.74 -17.54 4.05
N GLN A 485 16.59 -17.72 3.04
CA GLN A 485 17.42 -18.92 2.89
C GLN A 485 18.81 -18.75 3.54
N PRO A 486 19.50 -19.85 3.87
CA PRO A 486 20.72 -19.85 4.71
C PRO A 486 21.86 -18.94 4.25
N LEU A 487 21.96 -18.60 2.98
CA LEU A 487 23.02 -17.74 2.44
C LEU A 487 22.54 -16.34 2.03
N ASN A 488 21.29 -15.97 2.30
CA ASN A 488 20.77 -14.64 1.97
C ASN A 488 21.57 -13.51 2.66
N TRP A 489 22.11 -13.77 3.84
CA TRP A 489 22.96 -12.83 4.55
C TRP A 489 24.17 -12.34 3.73
N GLN A 490 24.66 -13.14 2.76
CA GLN A 490 25.74 -12.73 1.88
C GLN A 490 25.35 -11.59 0.94
N LEU A 491 24.07 -11.48 0.59
CA LEU A 491 23.50 -10.36 -0.16
C LEU A 491 23.28 -9.14 0.74
N THR A 492 22.61 -9.36 1.87
CA THR A 492 22.23 -8.25 2.77
C THR A 492 23.43 -7.59 3.44
N GLN A 493 24.47 -8.33 3.82
CA GLN A 493 25.73 -7.76 4.31
C GLN A 493 26.46 -6.89 3.28
N ARG A 494 26.27 -7.19 1.98
CA ARG A 494 26.79 -6.39 0.87
C ARG A 494 25.89 -5.22 0.50
N LYS A 495 24.86 -4.94 1.31
CA LYS A 495 23.86 -3.90 1.05
C LYS A 495 23.11 -4.10 -0.27
N ALA A 496 23.06 -5.34 -0.78
CA ALA A 496 22.25 -5.65 -1.95
C ALA A 496 20.77 -5.45 -1.62
N ARG A 497 20.03 -4.91 -2.57
CA ARG A 497 18.61 -4.60 -2.43
C ARG A 497 17.78 -5.50 -3.34
N LEU A 498 16.73 -6.13 -2.82
CA LEU A 498 15.78 -6.90 -3.62
C LEU A 498 15.04 -5.96 -4.59
N LEU A 499 15.11 -6.25 -5.88
CA LEU A 499 14.44 -5.50 -6.94
C LEU A 499 13.13 -6.17 -7.38
N ALA A 500 13.19 -7.49 -7.63
CA ALA A 500 12.04 -8.21 -8.16
C ALA A 500 12.03 -9.67 -7.70
N LEU A 501 10.82 -10.20 -7.55
CA LEU A 501 10.51 -11.62 -7.55
C LEU A 501 9.98 -11.94 -8.94
N THR A 502 10.60 -12.84 -9.68
CA THR A 502 10.24 -13.13 -11.07
C THR A 502 10.53 -14.59 -11.41
N ARG A 503 10.42 -14.93 -12.69
CA ARG A 503 10.79 -16.23 -13.21
C ARG A 503 11.84 -16.09 -14.32
N THR A 504 12.58 -17.16 -14.57
CA THR A 504 13.35 -17.28 -15.80
C THR A 504 12.39 -17.42 -16.99
N ASP A 505 12.90 -17.25 -18.21
CA ASP A 505 12.17 -17.72 -19.39
C ASP A 505 11.96 -19.25 -19.33
N GLY A 506 11.20 -19.81 -20.27
CA GLY A 506 10.84 -21.22 -20.30
C GLY A 506 12.00 -22.19 -20.58
N ASP A 507 13.17 -21.69 -20.90
CA ASP A 507 14.31 -22.49 -21.35
C ASP A 507 15.30 -22.87 -20.23
N TYR A 508 14.81 -22.99 -18.99
CA TYR A 508 15.62 -23.40 -17.85
C TYR A 508 15.09 -24.66 -17.16
N ARG A 509 16.04 -25.49 -16.70
CA ARG A 509 15.78 -26.64 -15.83
C ARG A 509 16.43 -26.42 -14.47
N LEU A 510 15.81 -26.97 -13.43
CA LEU A 510 16.28 -26.87 -12.05
C LEU A 510 16.59 -28.25 -11.49
N TYR A 511 17.75 -28.38 -10.86
CA TYR A 511 18.24 -29.63 -10.26
C TYR A 511 18.55 -29.42 -8.77
N ALA A 512 18.21 -30.37 -7.91
CA ALA A 512 18.70 -30.42 -6.55
C ALA A 512 20.09 -31.11 -6.55
N LEU A 513 21.14 -30.32 -6.29
CA LEU A 513 22.52 -30.81 -6.33
C LEU A 513 22.78 -31.76 -5.16
N ALA A 514 23.50 -32.86 -5.44
CA ALA A 514 23.89 -33.83 -4.43
C ALA A 514 25.02 -33.26 -3.54
N ASN A 515 25.05 -33.69 -2.27
CA ASN A 515 26.16 -33.47 -1.33
C ASN A 515 26.55 -31.99 -1.11
N THR A 516 25.59 -31.03 -1.19
CA THR A 516 25.83 -29.62 -0.89
C THR A 516 25.35 -29.25 0.51
N THR A 517 26.14 -28.44 1.24
CA THR A 517 25.80 -27.91 2.57
C THR A 517 26.02 -26.38 2.57
N PRO A 518 24.98 -25.56 2.78
CA PRO A 518 23.57 -25.95 2.79
C PRO A 518 23.14 -26.52 1.44
N PRO A 519 21.98 -27.20 1.34
CA PRO A 519 21.44 -27.71 0.07
C PRO A 519 21.34 -26.59 -0.97
N LYS A 520 21.72 -26.87 -2.21
CA LYS A 520 21.76 -25.88 -3.30
C LYS A 520 21.11 -26.41 -4.57
N PRO A 521 20.38 -25.59 -5.33
CA PRO A 521 19.96 -25.96 -6.66
C PRO A 521 21.03 -25.66 -7.71
N GLY A 522 20.95 -26.35 -8.82
CA GLY A 522 21.65 -26.04 -10.07
C GLY A 522 20.65 -25.58 -11.13
N LEU A 523 20.77 -24.34 -11.61
CA LEU A 523 20.00 -23.79 -12.72
C LEU A 523 20.76 -24.04 -14.03
N VAL A 524 20.12 -24.70 -15.00
CA VAL A 524 20.75 -25.07 -16.28
C VAL A 524 19.90 -24.51 -17.43
N TYR A 525 20.56 -23.77 -18.32
CA TYR A 525 19.94 -23.32 -19.56
C TYR A 525 19.75 -24.49 -20.54
N SER A 526 18.54 -24.70 -20.99
CA SER A 526 18.11 -25.80 -21.88
C SER A 526 17.28 -25.26 -23.04
N PRO A 527 17.93 -24.73 -24.09
CA PRO A 527 17.21 -24.08 -25.21
C PRO A 527 16.13 -24.98 -25.82
N GLY A 528 14.94 -24.42 -26.03
CA GLY A 528 13.78 -25.12 -26.59
C GLY A 528 13.04 -26.03 -25.62
N PHE A 529 13.33 -25.97 -24.32
CA PHE A 529 12.62 -26.73 -23.30
C PHE A 529 11.16 -26.28 -23.17
N GLY A 530 10.87 -24.95 -23.22
CA GLY A 530 9.51 -24.40 -23.25
C GLY A 530 8.70 -24.68 -21.98
N GLY A 531 9.35 -24.71 -20.82
CA GLY A 531 8.71 -24.89 -19.51
C GLY A 531 8.07 -23.61 -18.97
N GLN A 532 7.56 -23.67 -17.73
CA GLN A 532 6.90 -22.54 -17.05
C GLN A 532 7.88 -21.51 -16.44
N GLY A 533 9.19 -21.67 -16.67
CA GLY A 533 10.22 -20.87 -16.00
C GLY A 533 10.43 -21.27 -14.54
N ILE A 534 11.55 -20.83 -13.97
CA ILE A 534 11.98 -21.12 -12.59
C ILE A 534 11.91 -19.83 -11.77
N GLU A 535 11.34 -19.90 -10.58
CA GLU A 535 11.27 -18.77 -9.63
C GLU A 535 12.67 -18.29 -9.24
N VAL A 536 12.91 -17.00 -9.37
CA VAL A 536 14.17 -16.33 -9.03
C VAL A 536 13.89 -14.99 -8.36
N GLU A 537 14.84 -14.53 -7.55
CA GLU A 537 14.89 -13.17 -7.06
C GLU A 537 15.99 -12.40 -7.79
N VAL A 538 15.67 -11.17 -8.20
CA VAL A 538 16.65 -10.23 -8.76
C VAL A 538 17.03 -9.21 -7.70
N TRP A 539 18.33 -9.11 -7.41
CA TRP A 539 18.88 -8.20 -6.41
C TRP A 539 19.79 -7.17 -7.07
N ALA A 540 19.67 -5.88 -6.68
CA ALA A 540 20.66 -4.87 -7.00
C ALA A 540 21.91 -5.10 -6.14
N MET A 541 22.97 -5.61 -6.73
CA MET A 541 24.24 -5.87 -6.06
C MET A 541 25.21 -4.71 -6.32
N PRO A 542 25.76 -4.02 -5.29
CA PRO A 542 26.77 -3.00 -5.52
C PRO A 542 27.99 -3.57 -6.26
N GLU A 543 28.40 -2.94 -7.37
CA GLU A 543 29.47 -3.41 -8.26
C GLU A 543 30.77 -3.70 -7.51
N GLU A 544 31.12 -2.86 -6.56
CA GLU A 544 32.32 -2.98 -5.71
C GLU A 544 32.35 -4.27 -4.88
N THR A 545 31.17 -4.87 -4.60
CA THR A 545 31.06 -6.09 -3.77
C THR A 545 31.01 -7.38 -4.58
N VAL A 546 30.83 -7.28 -5.91
CA VAL A 546 30.62 -8.43 -6.79
C VAL A 546 31.84 -9.35 -6.84
N GLY A 547 33.05 -8.81 -6.88
CA GLY A 547 34.28 -9.61 -6.89
C GLY A 547 34.42 -10.49 -5.64
N GLY A 548 34.13 -9.93 -4.46
CA GLY A 548 34.12 -10.67 -3.20
C GLY A 548 32.99 -11.68 -3.10
N PHE A 549 31.84 -11.42 -3.75
CA PHE A 549 30.74 -12.36 -3.83
C PHE A 549 31.06 -13.53 -4.77
N LEU A 550 31.64 -13.24 -5.94
CA LEU A 550 32.05 -14.25 -6.92
C LEU A 550 33.05 -15.27 -6.33
N ASN A 551 34.02 -14.78 -5.56
CA ASN A 551 35.01 -15.63 -4.89
C ASN A 551 34.40 -16.59 -3.83
N ALA A 552 33.20 -16.32 -3.35
CA ALA A 552 32.50 -17.17 -2.38
C ALA A 552 31.64 -18.25 -3.05
N ILE A 553 31.53 -18.29 -4.38
CA ILE A 553 30.73 -19.26 -5.11
C ILE A 553 31.57 -20.52 -5.37
N PRO A 554 31.23 -21.66 -4.75
CA PRO A 554 31.98 -22.89 -4.97
C PRO A 554 31.53 -23.60 -6.26
N PRO A 555 32.42 -24.35 -6.95
CA PRO A 555 32.02 -25.27 -8.01
C PRO A 555 30.95 -26.27 -7.52
N PRO A 556 30.03 -26.72 -8.34
CA PRO A 556 29.89 -26.50 -9.79
C PRO A 556 29.03 -25.29 -10.15
N LEU A 557 28.81 -24.36 -9.20
CA LEU A 557 28.05 -23.14 -9.43
C LEU A 557 28.96 -22.04 -9.96
N GLY A 558 28.40 -21.18 -10.80
CA GLY A 558 29.04 -19.99 -11.32
C GLY A 558 28.03 -18.88 -11.58
N LEU A 559 28.49 -17.72 -12.05
CA LEU A 559 27.66 -16.63 -12.54
C LEU A 559 27.66 -16.61 -14.07
N GLY A 560 26.47 -16.58 -14.64
CA GLY A 560 26.26 -16.44 -16.08
C GLY A 560 25.21 -15.38 -16.39
N THR A 561 24.62 -15.49 -17.57
CA THR A 561 23.48 -14.66 -17.96
C THR A 561 22.21 -15.49 -17.84
N VAL A 562 21.27 -15.03 -17.03
CA VAL A 562 19.94 -15.61 -16.84
C VAL A 562 18.92 -14.75 -17.57
N ARG A 563 18.12 -15.37 -18.43
CA ARG A 563 17.01 -14.73 -19.14
C ARG A 563 15.76 -14.80 -18.28
N LEU A 564 15.05 -13.71 -18.16
CA LEU A 564 13.83 -13.58 -17.37
C LEU A 564 12.58 -13.69 -18.26
N ALA A 565 11.46 -13.95 -17.64
CA ALA A 565 10.17 -14.12 -18.32
C ALA A 565 9.69 -12.85 -19.07
N ASP A 566 10.16 -11.67 -18.66
CA ASP A 566 9.88 -10.39 -19.33
C ASP A 566 10.76 -10.11 -20.56
N GLY A 567 11.63 -11.07 -20.93
CA GLY A 567 12.58 -10.96 -22.02
C GLY A 567 13.90 -10.24 -21.67
N SER A 568 14.03 -9.71 -20.47
CA SER A 568 15.29 -9.11 -19.98
C SER A 568 16.31 -10.19 -19.62
N ALA A 569 17.58 -9.79 -19.49
CA ALA A 569 18.66 -10.67 -19.11
C ALA A 569 19.52 -10.03 -18.03
N VAL A 570 19.80 -10.78 -16.96
CA VAL A 570 20.57 -10.34 -15.81
C VAL A 570 21.71 -11.29 -15.50
N LYS A 571 22.69 -10.89 -14.69
CA LYS A 571 23.66 -11.84 -14.13
C LYS A 571 22.97 -12.72 -13.09
N GLY A 572 23.35 -14.00 -13.00
CA GLY A 572 22.74 -14.90 -12.03
C GLY A 572 23.43 -16.23 -11.94
N PHE A 573 23.03 -17.02 -10.93
CA PHE A 573 23.58 -18.34 -10.69
C PHE A 573 23.20 -19.31 -11.80
N ILE A 574 24.22 -19.97 -12.33
CA ILE A 574 24.10 -21.11 -13.24
C ILE A 574 24.89 -22.30 -12.70
N CYS A 575 24.60 -23.50 -13.20
CA CYS A 575 25.31 -24.71 -12.84
C CYS A 575 26.06 -25.28 -14.05
N GLU A 576 27.30 -25.68 -13.83
CA GLU A 576 28.08 -26.40 -14.84
C GLU A 576 27.47 -27.79 -15.12
N PRO A 577 27.55 -28.30 -16.37
CA PRO A 577 26.99 -29.61 -16.71
C PRO A 577 27.46 -30.79 -15.83
N ALA A 578 28.70 -30.76 -15.40
CA ALA A 578 29.24 -31.81 -14.50
C ALA A 578 28.55 -31.80 -13.11
N GLY A 579 27.96 -30.66 -12.68
CA GLY A 579 27.28 -30.56 -11.40
C GLY A 579 25.92 -31.23 -11.31
N ILE A 580 25.32 -31.57 -12.46
CA ILE A 580 24.02 -32.26 -12.49
C ILE A 580 24.13 -33.78 -12.54
N GLU A 581 25.34 -34.35 -12.62
CA GLU A 581 25.54 -35.81 -12.54
C GLU A 581 25.05 -36.32 -11.17
N GLY A 582 24.06 -37.21 -11.17
CA GLY A 582 23.44 -37.75 -9.96
C GLY A 582 22.50 -36.78 -9.24
N ALA A 583 22.27 -35.55 -9.76
CA ALA A 583 21.34 -34.61 -9.20
C ALA A 583 19.89 -34.92 -9.61
N ARG A 584 18.94 -34.67 -8.72
CA ARG A 584 17.52 -34.87 -9.00
C ARG A 584 16.96 -33.66 -9.74
N GLU A 585 16.37 -33.87 -10.91
CA GLU A 585 15.61 -32.80 -11.58
C GLU A 585 14.33 -32.46 -10.82
N ILE A 586 14.13 -31.18 -10.57
CA ILE A 586 13.00 -30.62 -9.80
C ILE A 586 12.29 -29.47 -10.54
N THR A 587 12.49 -29.34 -11.83
CA THR A 587 11.92 -28.29 -12.70
C THR A 587 10.40 -28.19 -12.58
N HIS A 588 9.70 -29.34 -12.49
CA HIS A 588 8.26 -29.43 -12.36
C HIS A 588 7.71 -28.76 -11.08
N LEU A 589 8.55 -28.50 -10.08
CA LEU A 589 8.18 -27.79 -8.86
C LEU A 589 8.20 -26.26 -9.02
N GLY A 590 8.73 -25.74 -10.14
CA GLY A 590 8.75 -24.33 -10.48
C GLY A 590 9.69 -23.46 -9.64
N GLY A 591 10.34 -23.99 -8.59
CA GLY A 591 11.24 -23.23 -7.74
C GLY A 591 11.85 -24.01 -6.58
N TRP A 592 12.93 -23.45 -6.02
CA TRP A 592 13.68 -24.07 -4.93
C TRP A 592 12.89 -24.20 -3.62
N ARG A 593 12.07 -23.20 -3.33
CA ARG A 593 11.26 -23.18 -2.12
C ARG A 593 10.23 -24.31 -2.09
N ASN A 594 9.57 -24.56 -3.21
CA ASN A 594 8.60 -25.64 -3.35
C ASN A 594 9.27 -27.01 -3.14
N TYR A 595 10.51 -27.17 -3.61
CA TYR A 595 11.28 -28.37 -3.32
C TYR A 595 11.58 -28.54 -1.83
N LEU A 596 11.99 -27.48 -1.13
CA LEU A 596 12.27 -27.54 0.29
C LEU A 596 11.03 -27.86 1.13
N MET A 597 9.86 -27.30 0.77
CA MET A 597 8.59 -27.63 1.43
C MET A 597 8.22 -29.11 1.30
N GLN A 598 8.37 -29.69 0.11
CA GLN A 598 8.12 -31.14 -0.09
C GLN A 598 9.09 -32.04 0.68
N ARG A 599 10.29 -31.56 0.97
CA ARG A 599 11.29 -32.33 1.72
C ARG A 599 11.07 -32.30 3.22
N SER A 600 10.36 -31.27 3.72
CA SER A 600 10.05 -31.06 5.14
C SER A 600 8.71 -31.67 5.56
N ALA A 601 7.87 -32.08 4.59
CA ALA A 601 6.64 -32.84 4.77
C ALA A 601 6.91 -34.34 4.68
#